data_0db8c26b15072dbed0774f8a9c54b40f
#
_entry.id   0db8c26b15072dbed0774f8a9c54b40f
#
_cell.length_a   1.000
_cell.length_b   1.000
_cell.length_c   1.000
_cell.angle_alpha   90.00
_cell.angle_beta   90.00
_cell.angle_gamma   90.00
#
_symmetry.space_group_name_H-M   'P 1'
#
loop_
_entity.id
_entity.type
_entity.pdbx_description
1 polymer ?
#
loop_
_entity_poly.entity_id
_entity_poly.type
_entity_poly.pdbx_seq_one_letter_code
_entity_poly.pdbx_strand_id
1 'polypeptide(L)'
;VELGAQWLHTLDDAQIVILRAEAAATAYGGSIESQAFPASLRYFAGGDRSIRGYGYREVGPRFEGETLGGLHRIVASAEYQYFFTEEWGAAVFVDAGDAFNTRSAFDPKVGVGVGARWRSPVGLVGVDVARGLDEAAGGGTRLHLSFGVGF
;
A
#
# COMPACT_ATOMS: atom_id res chain seq x y z
N VAL A 1 -0.37 12.77 -12.81
CA VAL A 1 0.91 12.07 -12.96
C VAL A 1 1.03 11.06 -11.82
N GLU A 2 1.42 9.83 -12.15
CA GLU A 2 1.70 8.77 -11.19
C GLU A 2 3.09 8.19 -11.47
N LEU A 3 3.88 8.01 -10.44
CA LEU A 3 5.22 7.47 -10.49
C LEU A 3 5.33 6.36 -9.45
N GLY A 4 5.88 5.23 -9.83
CA GLY A 4 6.17 4.11 -8.92
C GLY A 4 7.59 3.61 -9.13
N ALA A 5 8.22 3.22 -8.05
CA ALA A 5 9.52 2.57 -8.04
C ALA A 5 9.45 1.33 -7.14
N GLN A 6 10.04 0.24 -7.62
CA GLN A 6 10.26 -0.96 -6.84
C GLN A 6 11.73 -1.35 -6.93
N TRP A 7 12.30 -1.64 -5.77
CA TRP A 7 13.65 -2.17 -5.67
C TRP A 7 13.59 -3.50 -4.95
N LEU A 8 14.19 -4.52 -5.56
CA LEU A 8 14.27 -5.86 -5.04
C LEU A 8 15.74 -6.24 -4.91
N HIS A 9 16.12 -6.70 -3.75
CA HIS A 9 17.47 -7.15 -3.48
C HIS A 9 17.47 -8.53 -2.82
N THR A 10 18.07 -9.49 -3.50
CA THR A 10 18.28 -10.84 -2.97
C THR A 10 19.61 -10.83 -2.21
N LEU A 11 19.54 -11.05 -0.92
CA LEU A 11 20.73 -11.12 -0.04
C LEU A 11 21.44 -12.47 -0.22
N ASP A 12 20.65 -13.54 -0.30
CA ASP A 12 21.07 -14.90 -0.62
C ASP A 12 19.87 -15.67 -1.21
N ASP A 13 20.03 -16.97 -1.51
CA ASP A 13 18.99 -17.81 -2.13
C ASP A 13 17.70 -17.90 -1.29
N ALA A 14 17.80 -17.61 0.02
CA ALA A 14 16.69 -17.69 0.97
C ALA A 14 16.11 -16.33 1.36
N GLN A 15 16.83 -15.22 1.15
CA GLN A 15 16.48 -13.92 1.72
C GLN A 15 16.28 -12.85 0.65
N ILE A 16 15.14 -12.17 0.70
CA ILE A 16 14.78 -11.12 -0.25
C ILE A 16 14.29 -9.89 0.52
N VAL A 17 14.81 -8.72 0.16
CA VAL A 17 14.29 -7.42 0.60
C VAL A 17 13.60 -6.74 -0.57
N ILE A 18 12.39 -6.27 -0.34
CA ILE A 18 11.60 -5.55 -1.34
C ILE A 18 11.25 -4.18 -0.77
N LEU A 19 11.62 -3.14 -1.48
CA LEU A 19 11.20 -1.76 -1.19
C LEU A 19 10.33 -1.26 -2.34
N ARG A 20 9.21 -0.65 -2.02
CA ARG A 20 8.31 -0.01 -2.97
C ARG A 20 8.03 1.42 -2.54
N ALA A 21 7.95 2.32 -3.49
CA ALA A 21 7.49 3.68 -3.28
C ALA A 21 6.62 4.12 -4.45
N GLU A 22 5.52 4.74 -4.16
CA GLU A 22 4.59 5.29 -5.14
C GLU A 22 4.24 6.72 -4.77
N ALA A 23 4.23 7.61 -5.75
CA ALA A 23 3.77 8.97 -5.61
C ALA A 23 2.84 9.32 -6.77
N ALA A 24 1.72 9.95 -6.46
CA ALA A 24 0.77 10.41 -7.46
C ALA A 24 0.34 11.83 -7.15
N ALA A 25 0.16 12.63 -8.20
CA ALA A 25 -0.29 14.01 -8.07
C ALA A 25 -1.20 14.38 -9.25
N THR A 26 -2.30 15.06 -8.95
CA THR A 26 -3.15 15.73 -9.93
C THR A 26 -2.76 17.20 -9.98
N ALA A 27 -2.34 17.67 -11.17
CA ALA A 27 -2.16 19.08 -11.46
C ALA A 27 -3.39 19.60 -12.22
N TYR A 28 -3.94 20.69 -11.78
CA TYR A 28 -5.05 21.37 -12.46
C TYR A 28 -4.76 22.86 -12.58
N GLY A 29 -5.19 23.46 -13.69
CA GLY A 29 -5.10 24.91 -13.92
C GLY A 29 -6.43 25.57 -13.56
N GLY A 30 -6.40 26.55 -12.63
CA GLY A 30 -7.56 27.34 -12.24
C GLY A 30 -7.93 27.24 -10.77
N SER A 31 -8.91 28.01 -10.35
CA SER A 31 -9.42 28.11 -8.96
C SER A 31 -10.55 27.10 -8.69
N ILE A 32 -10.36 25.83 -9.08
CA ILE A 32 -11.35 24.79 -8.77
C ILE A 32 -11.17 24.41 -7.30
N GLU A 33 -12.22 24.54 -6.50
CA GLU A 33 -12.22 24.03 -5.13
C GLU A 33 -11.95 22.52 -5.15
N SER A 34 -11.12 22.05 -4.24
CA SER A 34 -10.74 20.62 -4.17
C SER A 34 -11.95 19.67 -4.06
N GLN A 35 -13.08 20.13 -3.53
CA GLN A 35 -14.33 19.38 -3.41
C GLN A 35 -15.07 19.21 -4.74
N ALA A 36 -14.91 20.14 -5.70
CA ALA A 36 -15.53 20.07 -7.01
C ALA A 36 -14.79 19.15 -7.99
N PHE A 37 -13.65 18.58 -7.58
CA PHE A 37 -12.87 17.70 -8.43
C PHE A 37 -13.53 16.32 -8.57
N PRO A 38 -13.72 15.78 -9.79
CA PRO A 38 -14.35 14.47 -9.98
C PRO A 38 -13.64 13.35 -9.19
N ALA A 39 -14.40 12.48 -8.53
CA ALA A 39 -13.87 11.37 -7.75
C ALA A 39 -13.02 10.40 -8.59
N SER A 40 -13.28 10.30 -9.90
CA SER A 40 -12.52 9.49 -10.84
C SER A 40 -11.07 9.94 -11.07
N LEU A 41 -10.76 11.20 -10.73
CA LEU A 41 -9.43 11.78 -10.87
C LEU A 41 -8.70 11.92 -9.53
N ARG A 42 -9.27 11.38 -8.46
CA ARG A 42 -8.68 11.39 -7.12
C ARG A 42 -7.95 10.12 -6.82
N TYR A 43 -6.93 10.23 -5.99
CA TYR A 43 -6.13 9.12 -5.49
C TYR A 43 -6.62 8.68 -4.13
N PHE A 44 -6.52 7.39 -3.89
CA PHE A 44 -6.86 6.74 -2.64
C PHE A 44 -5.68 5.89 -2.18
N ALA A 45 -5.53 5.71 -0.87
CA ALA A 45 -4.63 4.73 -0.31
C ALA A 45 -5.40 3.67 0.50
N GLY A 46 -4.71 2.62 0.91
CA GLY A 46 -5.30 1.44 1.57
C GLY A 46 -5.54 0.27 0.61
N GLY A 47 -5.41 -0.93 1.13
CA GLY A 47 -5.55 -2.21 0.41
C GLY A 47 -4.23 -2.88 0.08
N ASP A 48 -4.29 -4.03 -0.59
CA ASP A 48 -3.20 -4.99 -0.79
C ASP A 48 -1.97 -4.42 -1.49
N ARG A 49 -2.18 -3.49 -2.42
CA ARG A 49 -1.10 -2.85 -3.20
C ARG A 49 -0.69 -1.48 -2.67
N SER A 50 -1.23 -1.07 -1.53
CA SER A 50 -0.99 0.24 -0.94
C SER A 50 -0.57 0.08 0.52
N ILE A 51 -1.48 0.26 1.46
CA ILE A 51 -1.23 0.14 2.89
C ILE A 51 -2.07 -1.03 3.41
N ARG A 52 -1.44 -2.18 3.64
CA ARG A 52 -2.11 -3.36 4.20
C ARG A 52 -2.55 -3.09 5.64
N GLY A 53 -3.67 -3.67 6.06
CA GLY A 53 -4.31 -3.39 7.35
C GLY A 53 -5.37 -2.28 7.28
N TYR A 54 -5.50 -1.60 6.13
CA TYR A 54 -6.61 -0.70 5.80
C TYR A 54 -7.40 -1.27 4.64
N GLY A 55 -8.70 -0.97 4.58
CA GLY A 55 -9.54 -1.41 3.47
C GLY A 55 -9.17 -0.71 2.15
N TYR A 56 -9.60 -1.32 1.07
CA TYR A 56 -9.38 -0.79 -0.27
C TYR A 56 -9.99 0.60 -0.42
N ARG A 57 -9.15 1.60 -0.72
CA ARG A 57 -9.54 3.01 -0.88
C ARG A 57 -10.10 3.66 0.40
N GLU A 58 -9.81 3.14 1.58
CA GLU A 58 -10.32 3.69 2.85
C GLU A 58 -9.43 4.80 3.45
N VAL A 59 -8.20 5.00 2.94
CA VAL A 59 -7.28 6.04 3.41
C VAL A 59 -7.32 7.24 2.46
N GLY A 60 -7.62 8.41 3.01
CA GLY A 60 -7.71 9.68 2.29
C GLY A 60 -8.67 10.66 2.96
N PRO A 61 -8.80 11.87 2.43
CA PRO A 61 -9.76 12.87 2.90
C PRO A 61 -11.18 12.33 2.93
N ARG A 62 -11.89 12.62 4.01
CA ARG A 62 -13.29 12.18 4.22
C ARG A 62 -14.25 13.36 4.18
N PHE A 63 -15.45 13.10 3.69
CA PHE A 63 -16.59 14.02 3.74
C PHE A 63 -17.86 13.21 4.03
N GLU A 64 -18.64 13.65 5.02
CA GLU A 64 -19.86 12.97 5.48
C GLU A 64 -19.69 11.46 5.77
N GLY A 65 -18.49 11.07 6.25
CA GLY A 65 -18.17 9.68 6.59
C GLY A 65 -17.60 8.85 5.43
N GLU A 66 -17.68 9.32 4.19
CA GLU A 66 -17.13 8.65 3.02
C GLU A 66 -15.73 9.16 2.65
N THR A 67 -14.87 8.26 2.19
CA THR A 67 -13.54 8.63 1.69
C THR A 67 -13.66 9.18 0.28
N LEU A 68 -13.36 10.46 0.11
CA LEU A 68 -13.42 11.13 -1.21
C LEU A 68 -12.15 10.97 -2.05
N GLY A 69 -11.05 10.54 -1.44
CA GLY A 69 -9.75 10.54 -2.05
C GLY A 69 -9.07 11.91 -2.12
N GLY A 70 -7.77 11.91 -2.34
CA GLY A 70 -6.91 13.10 -2.37
C GLY A 70 -6.46 13.47 -3.78
N LEU A 71 -5.94 14.68 -3.93
CA LEU A 71 -5.29 15.14 -5.15
C LEU A 71 -3.85 14.60 -5.27
N HIS A 72 -3.29 14.16 -4.16
CA HIS A 72 -1.97 13.58 -4.05
C HIS A 72 -2.04 12.26 -3.30
N ARG A 73 -1.11 11.34 -3.60
CA ARG A 73 -0.89 10.09 -2.87
C ARG A 73 0.61 9.85 -2.73
N ILE A 74 1.02 9.42 -1.56
CA ILE A 74 2.37 8.91 -1.32
C ILE A 74 2.23 7.63 -0.52
N VAL A 75 2.85 6.55 -0.98
CA VAL A 75 2.89 5.25 -0.32
C VAL A 75 4.29 4.68 -0.39
N ALA A 76 4.76 4.11 0.70
CA ALA A 76 6.01 3.38 0.77
C ALA A 76 5.79 2.04 1.48
N SER A 77 6.53 1.03 1.08
CA SER A 77 6.47 -0.32 1.64
C SER A 77 7.87 -0.90 1.73
N ALA A 78 8.15 -1.56 2.84
CA ALA A 78 9.34 -2.38 3.02
C ALA A 78 8.91 -3.77 3.48
N GLU A 79 9.39 -4.79 2.76
CA GLU A 79 9.08 -6.19 3.03
C GLU A 79 10.38 -7.00 3.03
N TYR A 80 10.52 -7.86 4.04
CA TYR A 80 11.58 -8.86 4.13
C TYR A 80 10.97 -10.24 4.05
N GLN A 81 11.49 -11.07 3.15
CA GLN A 81 11.07 -12.45 2.96
C GLN A 81 12.21 -13.41 3.29
N TYR A 82 11.89 -14.48 3.99
CA TYR A 82 12.80 -15.58 4.29
C TYR A 82 12.20 -16.91 3.86
N PHE A 83 12.87 -17.62 2.94
CA PHE A 83 12.47 -18.94 2.46
C PHE A 83 13.24 -20.02 3.23
N PHE A 84 12.52 -20.77 4.04
CA PHE A 84 13.09 -21.89 4.82
C PHE A 84 13.11 -23.21 4.04
N THR A 85 12.38 -23.27 2.89
CA THR A 85 12.51 -24.31 1.86
C THR A 85 12.53 -23.66 0.49
N GLU A 86 12.80 -24.43 -0.57
CA GLU A 86 12.75 -23.92 -1.95
C GLU A 86 11.38 -23.34 -2.32
N GLU A 87 10.31 -23.87 -1.74
CA GLU A 87 8.92 -23.48 -2.04
C GLU A 87 8.31 -22.56 -0.99
N TRP A 88 8.63 -22.74 0.30
CA TRP A 88 7.94 -22.07 1.39
C TRP A 88 8.81 -21.07 2.13
N GLY A 89 8.22 -19.92 2.40
CA GLY A 89 8.85 -18.83 3.15
C GLY A 89 7.84 -18.06 3.99
N ALA A 90 8.37 -17.16 4.78
CA ALA A 90 7.63 -16.18 5.56
C ALA A 90 8.05 -14.76 5.17
N ALA A 91 7.18 -13.80 5.43
CA ALA A 91 7.46 -12.39 5.20
C ALA A 91 7.06 -11.56 6.42
N VAL A 92 7.78 -10.47 6.63
CA VAL A 92 7.39 -9.39 7.52
C VAL A 92 7.43 -8.09 6.73
N PHE A 93 6.51 -7.17 7.01
CA PHE A 93 6.44 -5.93 6.26
C PHE A 93 5.92 -4.76 7.07
N VAL A 94 6.24 -3.58 6.59
CA VAL A 94 5.67 -2.31 7.00
C VAL A 94 5.30 -1.50 5.78
N ASP A 95 4.08 -1.00 5.75
CA ASP A 95 3.56 -0.11 4.73
C ASP A 95 3.22 1.23 5.39
N ALA A 96 3.48 2.34 4.72
CA ALA A 96 3.12 3.67 5.20
C ALA A 96 2.70 4.56 4.03
N GLY A 97 1.72 5.42 4.25
CA GLY A 97 1.30 6.37 3.23
C GLY A 97 0.01 7.07 3.55
N ASP A 98 -0.38 7.94 2.64
CA ASP A 98 -1.61 8.72 2.72
C ASP A 98 -2.05 9.19 1.34
N ALA A 99 -3.33 9.56 1.23
CA ALA A 99 -3.87 10.35 0.14
C ALA A 99 -4.37 11.68 0.71
N PHE A 100 -3.96 12.80 0.15
CA PHE A 100 -4.18 14.12 0.73
C PHE A 100 -4.41 15.20 -0.33
N ASN A 101 -5.01 16.33 0.07
CA ASN A 101 -5.26 17.45 -0.84
C ASN A 101 -4.14 18.51 -0.78
N THR A 102 -3.56 18.73 0.38
CA THR A 102 -2.50 19.73 0.60
C THR A 102 -1.36 19.10 1.40
N ARG A 103 -0.15 19.60 1.23
CA ARG A 103 1.03 19.07 1.96
C ARG A 103 0.87 19.15 3.48
N SER A 104 0.17 20.17 3.99
CA SER A 104 -0.10 20.32 5.42
C SER A 104 -1.11 19.30 5.95
N ALA A 105 -1.88 18.64 5.08
CA ALA A 105 -2.84 17.61 5.43
C ALA A 105 -2.26 16.18 5.32
N PHE A 106 -0.98 16.03 4.99
CA PHE A 106 -0.31 14.75 4.93
C PHE A 106 -0.17 14.16 6.34
N ASP A 107 -0.84 13.03 6.56
CA ASP A 107 -0.87 12.30 7.83
C ASP A 107 -0.74 10.79 7.55
N PRO A 108 0.51 10.28 7.41
CA PRO A 108 0.75 8.93 6.94
C PRO A 108 0.19 7.86 7.88
N LYS A 109 -0.64 6.99 7.34
CA LYS A 109 -1.15 5.80 8.00
C LYS A 109 -0.16 4.67 7.86
N VAL A 110 0.00 3.86 8.91
CA VAL A 110 0.98 2.78 8.98
C VAL A 110 0.26 1.45 9.15
N GLY A 111 0.62 0.49 8.33
CA GLY A 111 0.23 -0.90 8.45
C GLY A 111 1.46 -1.79 8.62
N VAL A 112 1.35 -2.78 9.48
CA VAL A 112 2.40 -3.78 9.72
C VAL A 112 1.81 -5.16 9.61
N GLY A 113 2.62 -6.15 9.23
CA GLY A 113 2.10 -7.49 9.14
C GLY A 113 3.14 -8.55 8.90
N VAL A 114 2.65 -9.77 8.88
CA VAL A 114 3.40 -10.99 8.60
C VAL A 114 2.65 -11.82 7.58
N GLY A 115 3.36 -12.64 6.82
CA GLY A 115 2.72 -13.48 5.83
C GLY A 115 3.50 -14.74 5.51
N ALA A 116 2.80 -15.67 4.86
CA ALA A 116 3.39 -16.85 4.24
C ALA A 116 3.64 -16.58 2.77
N ARG A 117 4.69 -17.18 2.23
CA ARG A 117 5.06 -17.12 0.82
C ARG A 117 5.20 -18.55 0.28
N TRP A 118 4.57 -18.80 -0.85
CA TRP A 118 4.67 -20.05 -1.54
C TRP A 118 5.09 -19.86 -2.99
N ARG A 119 6.25 -20.39 -3.35
CA ARG A 119 6.72 -20.44 -4.75
C ARG A 119 6.00 -21.61 -5.44
N SER A 120 4.84 -21.30 -6.03
CA SER A 120 4.07 -22.29 -6.79
C SER A 120 4.61 -22.42 -8.21
N PRO A 121 4.29 -23.51 -8.93
CA PRO A 121 4.68 -23.67 -10.33
C PRO A 121 4.17 -22.57 -11.28
N VAL A 122 3.18 -21.80 -10.85
CA VAL A 122 2.54 -20.73 -11.65
C VAL A 122 2.87 -19.32 -11.15
N GLY A 123 3.67 -19.20 -10.07
CA GLY A 123 4.09 -17.92 -9.52
C GLY A 123 4.11 -17.89 -7.99
N LEU A 124 4.47 -16.75 -7.45
CA LEU A 124 4.53 -16.54 -6.01
C LEU A 124 3.12 -16.24 -5.45
N VAL A 125 2.70 -17.04 -4.49
CA VAL A 125 1.46 -16.82 -3.73
C VAL A 125 1.82 -16.30 -2.35
N GLY A 126 1.20 -15.18 -1.94
CA GLY A 126 1.35 -14.59 -0.62
C GLY A 126 0.01 -14.57 0.13
N VAL A 127 0.06 -14.91 1.41
CA VAL A 127 -1.05 -14.77 2.36
C VAL A 127 -0.55 -13.96 3.53
N ASP A 128 -1.10 -12.76 3.71
CA ASP A 128 -0.65 -11.81 4.72
C ASP A 128 -1.74 -11.53 5.75
N VAL A 129 -1.35 -11.46 7.02
CA VAL A 129 -2.15 -10.85 8.09
C VAL A 129 -1.52 -9.51 8.42
N ALA A 130 -2.27 -8.45 8.19
CA ALA A 130 -1.83 -7.08 8.41
C ALA A 130 -2.70 -6.36 9.43
N ARG A 131 -2.09 -5.46 10.19
CA ARG A 131 -2.78 -4.55 11.10
C ARG A 131 -2.47 -3.11 10.77
N GLY A 132 -3.52 -2.34 10.49
CA GLY A 132 -3.46 -0.87 10.43
C GLY A 132 -3.44 -0.31 11.84
N LEU A 133 -2.47 0.57 12.12
CA LEU A 133 -2.23 1.07 13.47
C LEU A 133 -3.14 2.22 13.89
N ASP A 134 -3.81 2.89 12.94
CA ASP A 134 -4.75 3.97 13.20
C ASP A 134 -6.19 3.47 13.01
N GLU A 135 -6.83 3.07 14.10
CA GLU A 135 -8.22 2.59 14.10
C GLU A 135 -9.23 3.68 13.73
N ALA A 136 -8.95 4.95 14.06
CA ALA A 136 -9.80 6.07 13.69
C ALA A 136 -9.83 6.32 12.17
N ALA A 137 -8.75 5.94 11.48
CA ALA A 137 -8.67 6.00 10.02
C ALA A 137 -9.16 4.73 9.31
N GLY A 138 -9.79 3.79 10.03
CA GLY A 138 -10.26 2.52 9.49
C GLY A 138 -9.21 1.41 9.52
N GLY A 139 -8.12 1.61 10.28
CA GLY A 139 -7.12 0.57 10.54
C GLY A 139 -7.71 -0.59 11.34
N GLY A 140 -7.25 -1.79 11.06
CA GLY A 140 -7.69 -3.01 11.74
C GLY A 140 -6.90 -4.21 11.27
N THR A 141 -7.22 -5.39 11.80
CA THR A 141 -6.59 -6.64 11.36
C THR A 141 -7.32 -7.15 10.12
N ARG A 142 -6.57 -7.36 9.04
CA ARG A 142 -7.10 -7.82 7.75
C ARG A 142 -6.23 -8.91 7.15
N LEU A 143 -6.88 -9.79 6.40
CA LEU A 143 -6.22 -10.82 5.59
C LEU A 143 -6.08 -10.29 4.17
N HIS A 144 -4.89 -10.46 3.58
CA HIS A 144 -4.57 -10.07 2.23
C HIS A 144 -4.04 -11.27 1.45
N LEU A 145 -4.46 -11.39 0.19
CA LEU A 145 -3.98 -12.42 -0.73
C LEU A 145 -3.28 -11.74 -1.90
N SER A 146 -2.09 -12.20 -2.22
CA SER A 146 -1.31 -11.69 -3.34
C SER A 146 -0.88 -12.81 -4.28
N PHE A 147 -0.90 -12.50 -5.57
CA PHE A 147 -0.37 -13.35 -6.61
C PHE A 147 0.63 -12.55 -7.43
N GLY A 148 1.86 -13.04 -7.52
CA GLY A 148 2.92 -12.49 -8.36
C GLY A 148 3.30 -13.50 -9.44
N VAL A 149 3.54 -13.04 -10.67
CA VAL A 149 4.25 -13.86 -11.66
C VAL A 149 5.67 -14.02 -11.15
N GLY A 150 6.12 -15.26 -10.99
CA GLY A 150 7.45 -15.57 -10.48
C GLY A 150 8.54 -14.87 -11.30
N PHE A 151 9.56 -14.41 -10.61
CA PHE A 151 10.77 -13.84 -11.19
C PHE A 151 11.82 -14.93 -11.32
#